data_e27139fbd8a73f162c49267cf904c813
#
_entry.id   e27139fbd8a73f162c49267cf904c813
#
_cell.length_a   1.000
_cell.length_b   1.000
_cell.length_c   1.000
_cell.angle_alpha   90.00
_cell.angle_beta   90.00
_cell.angle_gamma   90.00
#
_symmetry.space_group_name_H-M   'P 1'
#
loop_
_entity.id
_entity.type
_entity.pdbx_description
1 polymer ?
#
loop_
_entity_poly.entity_id
_entity_poly.type
_entity_poly.pdbx_seq_one_letter_code
_entity_poly.pdbx_strand_id
1 'polypeptide(L)'
;PMVLVMSRFGIALGFGEKNIGEVCRQNGVDACTFLTVVNFLTEEISAPVTNVSNCLSIEALITYLHNAHDYFLNFRLPHLRRKLLEAIAECPQDVAFVIQRFFDEYAEEVNKHMSYEEKVVFPYVRGLLEGKKDPKYNISIFRKRHDQIEMKIIELKNILIKYYPGPGSNLLNSVLFDIFATCLLYTSPSPR
;
A
#
# COMPACT_ATOMS: atom_id res chain seq x y z
N PRO A 1 3.15 -8.39 -9.84
CA PRO A 1 1.94 -7.77 -9.25
C PRO A 1 0.85 -8.79 -8.92
N MET A 2 0.46 -9.66 -9.88
CA MET A 2 -0.64 -10.64 -9.75
C MET A 2 -0.59 -11.47 -8.47
N VAL A 3 0.55 -12.08 -8.13
CA VAL A 3 0.70 -12.92 -6.93
C VAL A 3 0.38 -12.17 -5.64
N LEU A 4 0.78 -10.88 -5.56
CA LEU A 4 0.46 -10.04 -4.41
C LEU A 4 -1.04 -9.72 -4.34
N VAL A 5 -1.70 -9.51 -5.48
CA VAL A 5 -3.15 -9.29 -5.53
C VAL A 5 -3.89 -10.54 -5.06
N MET A 6 -3.48 -11.72 -5.57
CA MET A 6 -4.04 -13.01 -5.14
C MET A 6 -3.92 -13.19 -3.62
N SER A 7 -2.72 -12.99 -3.08
CA SER A 7 -2.47 -13.10 -1.63
C SER A 7 -3.37 -12.16 -0.81
N ARG A 8 -3.59 -10.92 -1.27
CA ARG A 8 -4.46 -9.95 -0.59
C ARG A 8 -5.93 -10.32 -0.65
N PHE A 9 -6.36 -11.03 -1.68
CA PHE A 9 -7.70 -11.64 -1.72
C PHE A 9 -7.79 -12.97 -0.96
N GLY A 10 -6.72 -13.40 -0.29
CA GLY A 10 -6.68 -14.68 0.44
C GLY A 10 -6.55 -15.90 -0.45
N ILE A 11 -6.19 -15.73 -1.72
CA ILE A 11 -6.00 -16.83 -2.67
C ILE A 11 -4.59 -17.40 -2.49
N ALA A 12 -4.52 -18.67 -2.06
CA ALA A 12 -3.27 -19.40 -1.95
C ALA A 12 -2.76 -19.86 -3.33
N LEU A 13 -1.43 -20.04 -3.43
CA LEU A 13 -0.81 -20.68 -4.58
C LEU A 13 -1.14 -22.18 -4.62
N GLY A 14 -0.84 -22.83 -5.76
CA GLY A 14 -1.09 -24.27 -5.92
C GLY A 14 -2.46 -24.63 -6.47
N PHE A 15 -3.08 -23.70 -7.19
CA PHE A 15 -4.41 -23.89 -7.81
C PHE A 15 -4.40 -24.73 -9.10
N GLY A 16 -3.23 -25.21 -9.56
CA GLY A 16 -3.08 -26.07 -10.74
C GLY A 16 -3.49 -25.36 -12.04
N GLU A 17 -4.16 -26.09 -12.91
CA GLU A 17 -4.63 -25.62 -14.24
C GLU A 17 -6.00 -24.92 -14.20
N LYS A 18 -6.47 -24.51 -13.02
CA LYS A 18 -7.78 -23.87 -12.86
C LYS A 18 -7.76 -22.44 -13.44
N ASN A 19 -8.86 -22.07 -14.06
CA ASN A 19 -9.04 -20.69 -14.53
C ASN A 19 -9.37 -19.75 -13.37
N ILE A 20 -9.26 -18.43 -13.62
CA ILE A 20 -9.47 -17.39 -12.61
C ILE A 20 -10.85 -17.50 -11.95
N GLY A 21 -11.90 -17.75 -12.72
CA GLY A 21 -13.25 -17.88 -12.19
C GLY A 21 -13.42 -19.07 -11.23
N GLU A 22 -12.76 -20.19 -11.51
CA GLU A 22 -12.77 -21.37 -10.65
C GLU A 22 -11.98 -21.10 -9.36
N VAL A 23 -10.81 -20.47 -9.47
CA VAL A 23 -9.98 -20.11 -8.31
C VAL A 23 -10.73 -19.12 -7.41
N CYS A 24 -11.31 -18.07 -7.96
CA CYS A 24 -12.09 -17.10 -7.18
C CYS A 24 -13.28 -17.78 -6.47
N ARG A 25 -14.03 -18.63 -7.17
CA ARG A 25 -15.18 -19.35 -6.60
C ARG A 25 -14.77 -20.26 -5.44
N GLN A 26 -13.67 -20.99 -5.57
CA GLN A 26 -13.16 -21.88 -4.52
C GLN A 26 -12.72 -21.15 -3.26
N ASN A 27 -12.23 -19.91 -3.42
CA ASN A 27 -11.76 -19.08 -2.31
C ASN A 27 -12.81 -18.08 -1.81
N GLY A 28 -14.05 -18.14 -2.32
CA GLY A 28 -15.12 -17.22 -1.93
C GLY A 28 -14.84 -15.77 -2.34
N VAL A 29 -14.02 -15.55 -3.36
CA VAL A 29 -13.63 -14.23 -3.87
C VAL A 29 -14.53 -13.82 -5.02
N ASP A 30 -15.01 -12.58 -4.99
CA ASP A 30 -15.75 -12.00 -6.11
C ASP A 30 -14.84 -11.80 -7.33
N ALA A 31 -15.10 -12.56 -8.40
CA ALA A 31 -14.24 -12.58 -9.58
C ALA A 31 -14.22 -11.24 -10.34
N CYS A 32 -15.33 -10.50 -10.32
CA CYS A 32 -15.39 -9.19 -10.96
C CYS A 32 -14.54 -8.17 -10.24
N THR A 33 -14.64 -8.12 -8.91
CA THR A 33 -13.80 -7.25 -8.08
C THR A 33 -12.33 -7.62 -8.21
N PHE A 34 -12.00 -8.92 -8.18
CA PHE A 34 -10.63 -9.40 -8.38
C PHE A 34 -10.04 -8.91 -9.71
N LEU A 35 -10.74 -9.17 -10.81
CA LEU A 35 -10.29 -8.76 -12.16
C LEU A 35 -10.18 -7.24 -12.29
N THR A 36 -11.10 -6.50 -11.67
CA THR A 36 -11.03 -5.03 -11.69
C THR A 36 -9.78 -4.52 -10.98
N VAL A 37 -9.45 -5.06 -9.80
CA VAL A 37 -8.23 -4.68 -9.07
C VAL A 37 -6.99 -5.08 -9.88
N VAL A 38 -6.96 -6.27 -10.46
CA VAL A 38 -5.84 -6.71 -11.31
C VAL A 38 -5.65 -5.78 -12.49
N ASN A 39 -6.70 -5.48 -13.23
CA ASN A 39 -6.63 -4.61 -14.40
C ASN A 39 -6.19 -3.20 -14.00
N PHE A 40 -6.74 -2.65 -12.92
CA PHE A 40 -6.33 -1.35 -12.39
C PHE A 40 -4.83 -1.27 -12.07
N LEU A 41 -4.24 -2.36 -11.56
CA LEU A 41 -2.83 -2.40 -11.16
C LEU A 41 -1.88 -2.78 -12.31
N THR A 42 -2.39 -3.34 -13.41
CA THR A 42 -1.58 -3.81 -14.54
C THR A 42 -1.70 -2.92 -15.77
N GLU A 43 -2.78 -2.19 -15.92
CA GLU A 43 -2.97 -1.24 -17.01
C GLU A 43 -2.34 0.11 -16.65
N GLU A 44 -1.49 0.62 -17.53
CA GLU A 44 -1.27 2.06 -17.63
C GLU A 44 -2.63 2.66 -17.99
N ILE A 45 -3.24 3.35 -17.03
CA ILE A 45 -4.63 3.84 -17.07
C ILE A 45 -4.83 4.74 -18.30
N SER A 46 -5.22 4.17 -19.43
CA SER A 46 -5.48 4.89 -20.67
C SER A 46 -6.96 4.97 -21.04
N ALA A 47 -7.87 4.33 -20.31
CA ALA A 47 -9.30 4.38 -20.60
C ALA A 47 -10.15 4.63 -19.35
N PRO A 48 -11.17 5.51 -19.40
CA PRO A 48 -12.12 5.64 -18.32
C PRO A 48 -12.87 4.31 -18.17
N VAL A 49 -12.82 3.75 -16.96
CA VAL A 49 -13.53 2.51 -16.60
C VAL A 49 -15.03 2.83 -16.48
N THR A 50 -15.71 2.99 -17.61
CA THR A 50 -17.08 3.49 -17.66
C THR A 50 -18.15 2.44 -17.31
N ASN A 51 -17.80 1.15 -17.18
CA ASN A 51 -18.78 0.07 -16.97
C ASN A 51 -18.53 -0.83 -15.74
N VAL A 52 -17.59 -0.50 -14.86
CA VAL A 52 -17.18 -1.36 -13.72
C VAL A 52 -18.06 -1.16 -12.48
N SER A 53 -18.77 -0.05 -12.37
CA SER A 53 -19.50 0.31 -11.14
C SER A 53 -20.63 -0.65 -10.73
N ASN A 54 -21.10 -1.51 -11.61
CA ASN A 54 -22.25 -2.38 -11.34
C ASN A 54 -21.92 -3.78 -10.81
N CYS A 55 -20.64 -4.17 -10.77
CA CYS A 55 -20.26 -5.53 -10.35
C CYS A 55 -19.25 -5.55 -9.17
N LEU A 56 -18.81 -4.37 -8.67
CA LEU A 56 -17.84 -4.31 -7.60
C LEU A 56 -18.45 -4.67 -6.24
N SER A 57 -17.88 -5.65 -5.57
CA SER A 57 -18.14 -5.94 -4.17
C SER A 57 -17.30 -5.04 -3.26
N ILE A 58 -17.96 -4.12 -2.58
CA ILE A 58 -17.29 -3.23 -1.60
C ILE A 58 -16.69 -4.04 -0.44
N GLU A 59 -17.36 -5.11 0.03
CA GLU A 59 -16.82 -5.98 1.08
C GLU A 59 -15.55 -6.71 0.61
N ALA A 60 -15.51 -7.16 -0.65
CA ALA A 60 -14.30 -7.78 -1.21
C ALA A 60 -13.15 -6.76 -1.32
N LEU A 61 -13.44 -5.50 -1.68
CA LEU A 61 -12.45 -4.42 -1.68
C LEU A 61 -11.93 -4.10 -0.28
N ILE A 62 -12.81 -4.01 0.71
CA ILE A 62 -12.42 -3.79 2.11
C ILE A 62 -11.52 -4.93 2.60
N THR A 63 -11.88 -6.17 2.31
CA THR A 63 -11.06 -7.35 2.65
C THR A 63 -9.69 -7.28 1.98
N TYR A 64 -9.64 -6.95 0.70
CA TYR A 64 -8.39 -6.75 -0.03
C TYR A 64 -7.50 -5.67 0.61
N LEU A 65 -8.08 -4.51 0.97
CA LEU A 65 -7.35 -3.41 1.62
C LEU A 65 -6.89 -3.79 3.02
N HIS A 66 -7.72 -4.46 3.81
CA HIS A 66 -7.35 -4.96 5.14
C HIS A 66 -6.13 -5.89 5.07
N ASN A 67 -6.15 -6.87 4.19
CA ASN A 67 -5.03 -7.79 3.98
C ASN A 67 -3.79 -7.07 3.41
N ALA A 68 -3.99 -6.02 2.62
CA ALA A 68 -2.90 -5.16 2.14
C ALA A 68 -2.25 -4.38 3.29
N HIS A 69 -3.04 -3.85 4.24
CA HIS A 69 -2.55 -3.17 5.44
C HIS A 69 -1.75 -4.12 6.34
N ASP A 70 -2.29 -5.31 6.60
CA ASP A 70 -1.60 -6.33 7.40
C ASP A 70 -0.25 -6.69 6.79
N TYR A 71 -0.22 -7.01 5.50
CA TYR A 71 1.02 -7.30 4.78
C TYR A 71 2.02 -6.15 4.87
N PHE A 72 1.55 -4.91 4.70
CA PHE A 72 2.42 -3.75 4.67
C PHE A 72 3.01 -3.43 6.04
N LEU A 73 2.17 -3.38 7.07
CA LEU A 73 2.56 -3.02 8.43
C LEU A 73 3.37 -4.12 9.12
N ASN A 74 2.96 -5.39 8.95
CA ASN A 74 3.51 -6.50 9.72
C ASN A 74 4.62 -7.26 8.98
N PHE A 75 4.76 -7.09 7.66
CA PHE A 75 5.80 -7.74 6.88
C PHE A 75 6.69 -6.75 6.12
N ARG A 76 6.12 -5.89 5.28
CA ARG A 76 6.90 -5.08 4.34
C ARG A 76 7.72 -3.98 5.02
N LEU A 77 7.10 -3.17 5.88
CA LEU A 77 7.80 -2.11 6.61
C LEU A 77 8.92 -2.64 7.52
N PRO A 78 8.70 -3.66 8.36
CA PRO A 78 9.78 -4.25 9.16
C PRO A 78 10.92 -4.81 8.30
N HIS A 79 10.62 -5.42 7.16
CA HIS A 79 11.63 -5.93 6.24
C HIS A 79 12.46 -4.80 5.62
N LEU A 80 11.82 -3.73 5.16
CA LEU A 80 12.50 -2.56 4.61
C LEU A 80 13.39 -1.88 5.67
N ARG A 81 12.86 -1.73 6.89
CA ARG A 81 13.64 -1.17 8.01
C ARG A 81 14.92 -1.94 8.25
N ARG A 82 14.84 -3.27 8.34
CA ARG A 82 16.01 -4.12 8.55
C ARG A 82 17.04 -3.95 7.45
N LYS A 83 16.62 -3.99 6.19
CA LYS A 83 17.49 -3.79 5.03
C LYS A 83 18.13 -2.39 5.02
N LEU A 84 17.35 -1.36 5.40
CA LEU A 84 17.86 0.01 5.48
C LEU A 84 18.96 0.12 6.53
N LEU A 85 18.74 -0.42 7.73
CA LEU A 85 19.74 -0.42 8.79
C LEU A 85 21.02 -1.15 8.39
N GLU A 86 20.90 -2.28 7.70
CA GLU A 86 22.04 -2.99 7.14
C GLU A 86 22.80 -2.15 6.10
N ALA A 87 22.07 -1.47 5.22
CA ALA A 87 22.67 -0.64 4.16
C ALA A 87 23.40 0.61 4.68
N ILE A 88 23.00 1.12 5.85
CA ILE A 88 23.61 2.32 6.47
C ILE A 88 24.55 1.97 7.64
N ALA A 89 24.87 0.69 7.85
CA ALA A 89 25.66 0.25 9.02
C ALA A 89 27.08 0.85 9.07
N GLU A 90 27.66 1.19 7.92
CA GLU A 90 28.99 1.80 7.81
C GLU A 90 28.95 3.34 7.84
N CYS A 91 27.75 3.94 7.97
CA CYS A 91 27.63 5.39 8.11
C CYS A 91 28.10 5.89 9.47
N PRO A 92 28.54 7.16 9.57
CA PRO A 92 28.69 7.84 10.86
C PRO A 92 27.40 7.71 11.69
N GLN A 93 27.55 7.49 13.00
CA GLN A 93 26.40 7.18 13.87
C GLN A 93 25.31 8.25 13.88
N ASP A 94 25.69 9.52 13.82
CA ASP A 94 24.78 10.66 13.76
C ASP A 94 23.93 10.64 12.48
N VAL A 95 24.54 10.31 11.33
CA VAL A 95 23.86 10.19 10.04
C VAL A 95 22.93 8.97 10.04
N ALA A 96 23.42 7.82 10.47
CA ALA A 96 22.62 6.59 10.57
C ALA A 96 21.39 6.81 11.47
N PHE A 97 21.56 7.49 12.61
CA PHE A 97 20.48 7.84 13.53
C PHE A 97 19.41 8.72 12.86
N VAL A 98 19.82 9.75 12.12
CA VAL A 98 18.88 10.64 11.41
C VAL A 98 18.09 9.86 10.36
N ILE A 99 18.76 9.05 9.53
CA ILE A 99 18.09 8.24 8.49
C ILE A 99 17.09 7.27 9.11
N GLN A 100 17.50 6.55 10.16
CA GLN A 100 16.62 5.63 10.89
C GLN A 100 15.41 6.35 11.45
N ARG A 101 15.59 7.49 12.10
CA ARG A 101 14.51 8.28 12.68
C ARG A 101 13.49 8.72 11.62
N PHE A 102 13.94 9.21 10.47
CA PHE A 102 13.04 9.58 9.38
C PHE A 102 12.23 8.40 8.85
N PHE A 103 12.84 7.22 8.72
CA PHE A 103 12.13 6.01 8.33
C PHE A 103 11.10 5.60 9.38
N ASP A 104 11.47 5.63 10.66
CA ASP A 104 10.57 5.26 11.76
C ASP A 104 9.38 6.22 11.87
N GLU A 105 9.59 7.53 11.69
CA GLU A 105 8.51 8.53 11.61
C GLU A 105 7.59 8.29 10.40
N TYR A 106 8.15 7.94 9.24
CA TYR A 106 7.34 7.55 8.08
C TYR A 106 6.49 6.32 8.38
N ALA A 107 7.08 5.27 8.95
CA ALA A 107 6.36 4.04 9.30
C ALA A 107 5.23 4.29 10.32
N GLU A 108 5.44 5.19 11.28
CA GLU A 108 4.43 5.61 12.24
C GLU A 108 3.26 6.34 11.56
N GLU A 109 3.53 7.27 10.64
CA GLU A 109 2.47 7.97 9.91
C GLU A 109 1.65 7.02 9.02
N VAL A 110 2.30 6.07 8.35
CA VAL A 110 1.61 5.01 7.60
C VAL A 110 0.70 4.18 8.51
N ASN A 111 1.21 3.76 9.67
CA ASN A 111 0.41 2.99 10.64
C ASN A 111 -0.81 3.79 11.15
N LYS A 112 -0.64 5.08 11.46
CA LYS A 112 -1.75 5.97 11.84
C LYS A 112 -2.79 6.09 10.74
N HIS A 113 -2.35 6.20 9.48
CA HIS A 113 -3.22 6.31 8.33
C HIS A 113 -4.05 5.03 8.11
N MET A 114 -3.38 3.88 8.01
CA MET A 114 -4.04 2.59 7.82
C MET A 114 -4.97 2.24 9.00
N SER A 115 -4.55 2.56 10.24
CA SER A 115 -5.42 2.40 11.42
C SER A 115 -6.66 3.29 11.38
N TYR A 116 -6.57 4.48 10.79
CA TYR A 116 -7.72 5.35 10.58
C TYR A 116 -8.68 4.77 9.53
N GLU A 117 -8.17 4.20 8.45
CA GLU A 117 -8.99 3.52 7.45
C GLU A 117 -9.77 2.35 8.07
N GLU A 118 -9.10 1.51 8.84
CA GLU A 118 -9.72 0.36 9.52
C GLU A 118 -10.82 0.78 10.51
N LYS A 119 -10.56 1.81 11.31
CA LYS A 119 -11.44 2.20 12.43
C LYS A 119 -12.53 3.17 12.04
N VAL A 120 -12.35 3.94 10.98
CA VAL A 120 -13.26 5.03 10.59
C VAL A 120 -13.77 4.89 9.18
N VAL A 121 -12.87 4.72 8.19
CA VAL A 121 -13.27 4.76 6.78
C VAL A 121 -14.08 3.51 6.40
N PHE A 122 -13.58 2.32 6.72
CA PHE A 122 -14.27 1.07 6.35
C PHE A 122 -15.63 0.93 7.05
N PRO A 123 -15.77 1.20 8.36
CA PRO A 123 -17.10 1.22 8.98
C PRO A 123 -18.04 2.27 8.38
N TYR A 124 -17.53 3.45 8.04
CA TYR A 124 -18.32 4.48 7.37
C TYR A 124 -18.84 4.01 6.00
N VAL A 125 -17.96 3.41 5.19
CA VAL A 125 -18.33 2.89 3.86
C VAL A 125 -19.40 1.79 3.99
N ARG A 126 -19.26 0.86 4.96
CA ARG A 126 -20.26 -0.14 5.26
C ARG A 126 -21.59 0.48 5.69
N GLY A 127 -21.55 1.50 6.53
CA GLY A 127 -22.73 2.26 6.93
C GLY A 127 -23.47 2.89 5.74
N LEU A 128 -22.74 3.42 4.76
CA LEU A 128 -23.34 3.96 3.53
C LEU A 128 -24.10 2.90 2.72
N LEU A 129 -23.59 1.67 2.63
CA LEU A 129 -24.27 0.56 1.97
C LEU A 129 -25.59 0.19 2.67
N GLU A 130 -25.67 0.39 3.98
CA GLU A 130 -26.88 0.20 4.79
C GLU A 130 -27.81 1.44 4.77
N GLY A 131 -27.49 2.46 3.99
CA GLY A 131 -28.26 3.71 3.93
C GLY A 131 -28.03 4.68 5.10
N LYS A 132 -27.05 4.41 5.97
CA LYS A 132 -26.67 5.26 7.11
C LYS A 132 -25.70 6.32 6.64
N LYS A 133 -26.02 7.59 6.84
CA LYS A 133 -25.12 8.72 6.58
C LYS A 133 -24.57 9.26 7.90
N ASP A 134 -23.27 9.31 8.06
CA ASP A 134 -22.63 10.03 9.17
C ASP A 134 -22.28 11.44 8.71
N PRO A 135 -22.96 12.48 9.21
CA PRO A 135 -22.70 13.87 8.83
C PRO A 135 -21.34 14.39 9.31
N LYS A 136 -20.67 13.67 10.22
CA LYS A 136 -19.36 14.06 10.77
C LYS A 136 -18.19 13.60 9.91
N TYR A 137 -18.38 12.65 8.99
CA TYR A 137 -17.31 12.17 8.12
C TYR A 137 -17.12 13.11 6.93
N ASN A 138 -15.85 13.47 6.68
CA ASN A 138 -15.46 14.28 5.53
C ASN A 138 -14.27 13.63 4.80
N ILE A 139 -14.49 13.26 3.56
CA ILE A 139 -13.49 12.62 2.68
C ILE A 139 -12.22 13.51 2.48
N SER A 140 -12.33 14.83 2.66
CA SER A 140 -11.18 15.73 2.56
C SER A 140 -10.11 15.47 3.63
N ILE A 141 -10.51 14.97 4.81
CA ILE A 141 -9.57 14.58 5.88
C ILE A 141 -8.71 13.41 5.42
N PHE A 142 -9.33 12.44 4.75
CA PHE A 142 -8.65 11.28 4.18
C PHE A 142 -7.59 11.70 3.16
N ARG A 143 -7.96 12.54 2.19
CA ARG A 143 -7.03 13.06 1.16
C ARG A 143 -5.81 13.75 1.78
N LYS A 144 -6.02 14.63 2.76
CA LYS A 144 -4.94 15.35 3.42
C LYS A 144 -3.92 14.44 4.10
N ARG A 145 -4.37 13.29 4.64
CA ARG A 145 -3.47 12.31 5.26
C ARG A 145 -2.59 11.59 4.24
N HIS A 146 -3.12 11.29 3.06
CA HIS A 146 -2.34 10.73 1.96
C HIS A 146 -1.21 11.66 1.53
N ASP A 147 -1.51 12.96 1.34
CA ASP A 147 -0.51 13.96 0.96
C ASP A 147 0.63 14.06 1.98
N GLN A 148 0.34 13.92 3.28
CA GLN A 148 1.34 13.97 4.34
C GLN A 148 2.30 12.77 4.31
N ILE A 149 1.82 11.58 4.04
CA ILE A 149 2.65 10.35 3.91
C ILE A 149 3.56 10.45 2.70
N GLU A 150 3.02 10.90 1.55
CA GLU A 150 3.80 11.09 0.33
C GLU A 150 4.94 12.11 0.55
N MET A 151 4.66 13.21 1.22
CA MET A 151 5.69 14.21 1.55
C MET A 151 6.81 13.62 2.41
N LYS A 152 6.50 12.81 3.41
CA LYS A 152 7.53 12.18 4.28
C LYS A 152 8.46 11.23 3.53
N ILE A 153 7.93 10.45 2.59
CA ILE A 153 8.79 9.55 1.80
C ILE A 153 9.66 10.31 0.79
N ILE A 154 9.14 11.38 0.20
CA ILE A 154 9.91 12.28 -0.67
C ILE A 154 11.03 12.95 0.13
N GLU A 155 10.78 13.33 1.37
CA GLU A 155 11.79 13.92 2.26
C GLU A 155 12.90 12.91 2.56
N LEU A 156 12.58 11.69 2.98
CA LEU A 156 13.55 10.61 3.20
C LEU A 156 14.40 10.35 1.94
N LYS A 157 13.74 10.28 0.78
CA LYS A 157 14.42 10.16 -0.52
C LYS A 157 15.45 11.28 -0.73
N ASN A 158 15.04 12.52 -0.53
CA ASN A 158 15.90 13.68 -0.74
C ASN A 158 17.08 13.70 0.22
N ILE A 159 16.89 13.29 1.48
CA ILE A 159 17.96 13.14 2.46
C ILE A 159 18.98 12.12 1.98
N LEU A 160 18.54 10.93 1.58
CA LEU A 160 19.44 9.87 1.15
C LEU A 160 20.18 10.22 -0.15
N ILE A 161 19.49 10.80 -1.14
CA ILE A 161 20.12 11.14 -2.44
C ILE A 161 21.11 12.31 -2.30
N LYS A 162 20.82 13.32 -1.47
CA LYS A 162 21.61 14.55 -1.43
C LYS A 162 22.67 14.56 -0.34
N TYR A 163 22.45 13.86 0.76
CA TYR A 163 23.25 14.03 1.98
C TYR A 163 23.84 12.73 2.52
N TYR A 164 23.63 11.59 1.84
CA TYR A 164 24.26 10.35 2.25
C TYR A 164 25.80 10.45 2.06
N PRO A 165 26.59 10.34 3.14
CA PRO A 165 28.04 10.62 3.07
C PRO A 165 28.87 9.39 2.72
N GLY A 166 28.26 8.22 2.67
CA GLY A 166 28.96 6.95 2.43
C GLY A 166 29.14 6.64 0.94
N PRO A 167 29.98 5.65 0.63
CA PRO A 167 30.07 5.14 -0.73
C PRO A 167 28.74 4.51 -1.16
N GLY A 168 28.35 4.71 -2.41
CA GLY A 168 27.19 4.04 -2.97
C GLY A 168 27.38 2.53 -2.93
N SER A 169 26.35 1.80 -2.44
CA SER A 169 26.36 0.35 -2.43
C SER A 169 25.15 -0.21 -3.20
N ASN A 170 25.32 -1.39 -3.78
CA ASN A 170 24.20 -2.08 -4.42
C ASN A 170 23.06 -2.36 -3.44
N LEU A 171 23.39 -2.61 -2.17
CA LEU A 171 22.42 -2.82 -1.11
C LEU A 171 21.60 -1.55 -0.87
N LEU A 172 22.25 -0.39 -0.70
CA LEU A 172 21.57 0.90 -0.52
C LEU A 172 20.67 1.23 -1.71
N ASN A 173 21.19 1.07 -2.93
CA ASN A 173 20.41 1.32 -4.14
C ASN A 173 19.18 0.41 -4.24
N SER A 174 19.32 -0.89 -3.89
CA SER A 174 18.22 -1.84 -3.83
C SER A 174 17.17 -1.44 -2.79
N VAL A 175 17.61 -1.05 -1.60
CA VAL A 175 16.70 -0.61 -0.52
C VAL A 175 15.96 0.67 -0.92
N LEU A 176 16.64 1.63 -1.52
CA LEU A 176 16.01 2.85 -2.03
C LEU A 176 14.95 2.54 -3.09
N PHE A 177 15.30 1.69 -4.05
CA PHE A 177 14.33 1.22 -5.05
C PHE A 177 13.12 0.55 -4.39
N ASP A 178 13.34 -0.35 -3.44
CA ASP A 178 12.30 -1.03 -2.69
C ASP A 178 11.39 -0.07 -1.91
N ILE A 179 11.97 0.92 -1.24
CA ILE A 179 11.22 1.96 -0.51
C ILE A 179 10.36 2.75 -1.49
N PHE A 180 10.91 3.23 -2.61
CA PHE A 180 10.18 4.05 -3.58
C PHE A 180 9.12 3.28 -4.34
N ALA A 181 9.44 2.06 -4.83
CA ALA A 181 8.47 1.21 -5.50
C ALA A 181 7.30 0.84 -4.57
N THR A 182 7.60 0.59 -3.29
CA THR A 182 6.58 0.25 -2.31
C THR A 182 5.68 1.44 -2.01
N CYS A 183 6.24 2.63 -1.87
CA CYS A 183 5.46 3.83 -1.57
C CYS A 183 4.59 4.27 -2.74
N LEU A 184 5.10 4.20 -3.97
CA LEU A 184 4.30 4.47 -5.17
C LEU A 184 3.12 3.52 -5.33
N LEU A 185 3.26 2.26 -4.94
CA LEU A 185 2.18 1.26 -5.01
C LEU A 185 1.09 1.47 -3.94
N TYR A 186 1.40 2.13 -2.81
CA TYR A 186 0.47 2.31 -1.70
C TYR A 186 -0.05 3.73 -1.55
N THR A 187 0.62 4.72 -2.11
CA THR A 187 0.21 6.13 -2.04
C THR A 187 -0.44 6.64 -3.32
N SER A 188 -0.41 5.88 -4.41
CA SER A 188 -1.00 6.27 -5.69
C SER A 188 -2.18 5.40 -6.06
N PRO A 189 -3.39 5.74 -5.60
CA PRO A 189 -4.50 5.85 -6.49
C PRO A 189 -5.19 7.21 -6.36
N SER A 190 -4.44 8.30 -6.42
CA SER A 190 -5.07 9.58 -6.69
C SER A 190 -5.06 9.78 -8.20
N PRO A 191 -6.22 9.86 -8.86
CA PRO A 191 -6.25 10.28 -10.25
C PRO A 191 -5.69 11.70 -10.31
N ARG A 192 -4.60 11.84 -11.05
CA ARG A 192 -4.11 13.17 -11.46
C ARG A 192 -5.07 13.80 -12.44
#